data_f403c165baee81678ecacfb6eb7f0a0a
#
_entry.id   f403c165baee81678ecacfb6eb7f0a0a
#
_cell.length_a   1.000
_cell.length_b   1.000
_cell.length_c   1.000
_cell.angle_alpha   90.00
_cell.angle_beta   90.00
_cell.angle_gamma   90.00
#
_symmetry.space_group_name_H-M   'P 1'
#
loop_
_entity.id
_entity.type
_entity.pdbx_description
1 polymer ?
#
loop_
_entity_poly.entity_id
_entity_poly.type
_entity_poly.pdbx_seq_one_letter_code
_entity_poly.pdbx_strand_id
1 'polypeptide(L)'
;LMVAQRLLQQGCRVTLMGRNVQALQQAAQQLKPLGEVGYVAGDVGSAENVAVAFAKAREQFGAIDILVNNAGQAVSERFDRLKEEAWHSMLSVNLTGTFHCIQAALPDMLANKWGRIVNVASTAGLQGYAYVSAYCAAKHGVVGLTRSLALEVAKKGITVNAVCPGYTETDLVRDALDNIMKKTGMTLDEARAKLAQSNPQGRLVQPEEVADAVAWLCQSGASAVNGQSIPVDGGEVMVG
;
A
#
# COMPACT_ATOMS: atom_id res chain seq x y z
N LEU A 1 5.45 8.12 1.83
CA LEU A 1 6.24 9.29 1.45
C LEU A 1 6.96 9.05 0.11
N MET A 2 7.81 8.01 -0.03
CA MET A 2 8.63 7.73 -1.22
C MET A 2 7.81 7.61 -2.52
N VAL A 3 6.66 6.92 -2.50
CA VAL A 3 5.76 6.85 -3.66
C VAL A 3 5.29 8.23 -4.11
N ALA A 4 4.86 9.09 -3.17
CA ALA A 4 4.46 10.46 -3.49
C ALA A 4 5.60 11.27 -4.10
N GLN A 5 6.82 11.10 -3.59
CA GLN A 5 8.02 11.72 -4.16
C GLN A 5 8.24 11.30 -5.61
N ARG A 6 8.16 9.99 -5.92
CA ARG A 6 8.33 9.50 -7.29
C ARG A 6 7.25 10.03 -8.25
N LEU A 7 6.00 10.08 -7.80
CA LEU A 7 4.91 10.60 -8.63
C LEU A 7 5.06 12.11 -8.88
N LEU A 8 5.45 12.91 -7.88
CA LEU A 8 5.77 14.32 -8.07
C LEU A 8 6.91 14.54 -9.07
N GLN A 9 7.99 13.73 -8.97
CA GLN A 9 9.12 13.78 -9.93
C GLN A 9 8.70 13.42 -11.36
N GLN A 10 7.59 12.68 -11.52
CA GLN A 10 6.98 12.38 -12.83
C GLN A 10 5.97 13.46 -13.29
N GLY A 11 5.84 14.56 -12.56
CA GLY A 11 4.94 15.67 -12.92
C GLY A 11 3.49 15.46 -12.46
N CYS A 12 3.20 14.48 -11.62
CA CYS A 12 1.87 14.32 -11.05
C CYS A 12 1.60 15.37 -9.97
N ARG A 13 0.33 15.78 -9.85
CA ARG A 13 -0.18 16.47 -8.66
C ARG A 13 -0.60 15.41 -7.64
N VAL A 14 -0.19 15.55 -6.39
CA VAL A 14 -0.37 14.49 -5.38
C VAL A 14 -1.16 15.00 -4.18
N THR A 15 -2.23 14.32 -3.82
CA THR A 15 -2.92 14.50 -2.54
C THR A 15 -2.60 13.34 -1.59
N LEU A 16 -1.99 13.67 -0.45
CA LEU A 16 -1.71 12.70 0.62
C LEU A 16 -2.97 12.51 1.47
N MET A 17 -3.31 11.26 1.80
CA MET A 17 -4.41 10.95 2.71
C MET A 17 -3.93 10.13 3.90
N GLY A 18 -4.41 10.45 5.10
CA GLY A 18 -4.11 9.73 6.33
C GLY A 18 -4.86 10.30 7.54
N ARG A 19 -4.69 9.67 8.70
CA ARG A 19 -5.39 10.06 9.92
C ARG A 19 -4.71 11.20 10.70
N ASN A 20 -3.39 11.26 10.64
CA ASN A 20 -2.60 12.22 11.41
C ASN A 20 -2.33 13.49 10.58
N VAL A 21 -3.06 14.56 10.89
CA VAL A 21 -2.97 15.85 10.18
C VAL A 21 -1.57 16.45 10.26
N GLN A 22 -0.92 16.37 11.42
CA GLN A 22 0.42 16.94 11.61
C GLN A 22 1.47 16.21 10.75
N ALA A 23 1.42 14.87 10.73
CA ALA A 23 2.30 14.08 9.88
C ALA A 23 2.06 14.34 8.37
N LEU A 24 0.79 14.51 7.96
CA LEU A 24 0.43 14.87 6.59
C LEU A 24 0.96 16.24 6.21
N GLN A 25 0.82 17.23 7.09
CA GLN A 25 1.32 18.58 6.88
C GLN A 25 2.84 18.61 6.72
N GLN A 26 3.56 17.91 7.60
CA GLN A 26 5.03 17.79 7.52
C GLN A 26 5.46 17.09 6.20
N ALA A 27 4.79 16.00 5.83
CA ALA A 27 5.07 15.29 4.59
C ALA A 27 4.80 16.17 3.35
N ALA A 28 3.69 16.90 3.33
CA ALA A 28 3.39 17.83 2.24
C ALA A 28 4.42 18.96 2.16
N GLN A 29 4.84 19.52 3.30
CA GLN A 29 5.88 20.55 3.32
C GLN A 29 7.23 20.03 2.80
N GLN A 30 7.61 18.81 3.17
CA GLN A 30 8.84 18.16 2.70
C GLN A 30 8.81 17.91 1.18
N LEU A 31 7.64 17.58 0.62
CA LEU A 31 7.47 17.26 -0.79
C LEU A 31 7.23 18.48 -1.68
N LYS A 32 6.85 19.63 -1.11
CA LYS A 32 6.52 20.86 -1.84
C LYS A 32 7.58 21.32 -2.85
N PRO A 33 8.90 21.18 -2.61
CA PRO A 33 9.92 21.54 -3.59
C PRO A 33 9.90 20.69 -4.86
N LEU A 34 9.22 19.51 -4.85
CA LEU A 34 9.18 18.58 -5.97
C LEU A 34 7.97 18.76 -6.89
N GLY A 35 6.94 19.51 -6.46
CA GLY A 35 5.74 19.73 -7.26
C GLY A 35 4.50 20.08 -6.46
N GLU A 36 3.35 20.02 -7.10
CA GLU A 36 2.06 20.33 -6.49
C GLU A 36 1.61 19.18 -5.56
N VAL A 37 1.63 19.44 -4.26
CA VAL A 37 1.24 18.47 -3.24
C VAL A 37 0.24 19.09 -2.27
N GLY A 38 -0.85 18.37 -2.04
CA GLY A 38 -1.85 18.66 -1.03
C GLY A 38 -2.01 17.49 -0.04
N TYR A 39 -2.86 17.69 0.95
CA TYR A 39 -3.21 16.62 1.89
C TYR A 39 -4.66 16.74 2.36
N VAL A 40 -5.23 15.61 2.75
CA VAL A 40 -6.56 15.48 3.33
C VAL A 40 -6.52 14.51 4.51
N ALA A 41 -7.22 14.85 5.58
CA ALA A 41 -7.38 13.94 6.70
C ALA A 41 -8.53 12.97 6.43
N GLY A 42 -8.34 11.68 6.74
CA GLY A 42 -9.39 10.67 6.62
C GLY A 42 -8.90 9.30 7.07
N ASP A 43 -9.83 8.50 7.58
CA ASP A 43 -9.62 7.10 7.89
C ASP A 43 -10.16 6.24 6.74
N VAL A 44 -9.31 5.44 6.12
CA VAL A 44 -9.68 4.55 5.01
C VAL A 44 -10.69 3.48 5.45
N GLY A 45 -10.70 3.10 6.73
CA GLY A 45 -11.65 2.16 7.31
C GLY A 45 -13.10 2.68 7.36
N SER A 46 -13.31 3.99 7.19
CA SER A 46 -14.63 4.63 7.18
C SER A 46 -15.01 5.12 5.79
N ALA A 47 -16.09 4.57 5.21
CA ALA A 47 -16.61 4.98 3.90
C ALA A 47 -16.95 6.47 3.86
N GLU A 48 -17.52 7.01 4.95
CA GLU A 48 -17.86 8.44 5.06
C GLU A 48 -16.62 9.31 5.04
N ASN A 49 -15.57 8.96 5.84
CA ASN A 49 -14.31 9.69 5.85
C ASN A 49 -13.64 9.67 4.47
N VAL A 50 -13.68 8.53 3.78
CA VAL A 50 -13.13 8.39 2.42
C VAL A 50 -13.90 9.31 1.46
N ALA A 51 -15.25 9.30 1.49
CA ALA A 51 -16.06 10.15 0.61
C ALA A 51 -15.72 11.64 0.79
N VAL A 52 -15.63 12.12 2.03
CA VAL A 52 -15.27 13.51 2.37
C VAL A 52 -13.82 13.81 1.91
N ALA A 53 -12.88 12.92 2.18
CA ALA A 53 -11.47 13.12 1.81
C ALA A 53 -11.29 13.19 0.29
N PHE A 54 -11.97 12.32 -0.47
CA PHE A 54 -11.89 12.31 -1.93
C PHE A 54 -12.58 13.53 -2.57
N ALA A 55 -13.68 14.03 -1.98
CA ALA A 55 -14.28 15.29 -2.40
C ALA A 55 -13.29 16.45 -2.26
N LYS A 56 -12.64 16.58 -1.10
CA LYS A 56 -11.60 17.59 -0.86
C LYS A 56 -10.38 17.43 -1.77
N ALA A 57 -9.98 16.20 -2.09
CA ALA A 57 -8.88 15.95 -3.03
C ALA A 57 -9.23 16.46 -4.44
N ARG A 58 -10.48 16.27 -4.89
CA ARG A 58 -10.99 16.82 -6.17
C ARG A 58 -11.04 18.35 -6.19
N GLU A 59 -11.38 18.97 -5.07
CA GLU A 59 -11.35 20.43 -4.93
C GLU A 59 -9.92 20.99 -5.10
N GLN A 60 -8.91 20.23 -4.67
CA GLN A 60 -7.49 20.64 -4.78
C GLN A 60 -6.98 20.54 -6.22
N PHE A 61 -7.17 19.39 -6.86
CA PHE A 61 -6.47 19.07 -8.11
C PHE A 61 -7.35 18.49 -9.22
N GLY A 62 -8.65 18.45 -9.03
CA GLY A 62 -9.60 17.91 -10.01
C GLY A 62 -9.76 16.39 -9.91
N ALA A 63 -10.14 15.76 -11.01
CA ALA A 63 -10.40 14.34 -11.11
C ALA A 63 -9.18 13.48 -10.70
N ILE A 64 -9.45 12.32 -10.14
CA ILE A 64 -8.43 11.38 -9.65
C ILE A 64 -8.14 10.35 -10.74
N ASP A 65 -6.97 10.46 -11.34
CA ASP A 65 -6.50 9.57 -12.42
C ASP A 65 -5.68 8.39 -11.89
N ILE A 66 -4.98 8.58 -10.76
CA ILE A 66 -4.10 7.58 -10.15
C ILE A 66 -4.49 7.40 -8.69
N LEU A 67 -4.71 6.16 -8.29
CA LEU A 67 -4.93 5.78 -6.90
C LEU A 67 -3.85 4.81 -6.43
N VAL A 68 -3.15 5.17 -5.35
CA VAL A 68 -2.23 4.27 -4.67
C VAL A 68 -2.78 3.95 -3.28
N ASN A 69 -3.23 2.73 -3.08
CA ASN A 69 -3.68 2.22 -1.80
C ASN A 69 -2.47 1.69 -1.02
N ASN A 70 -1.91 2.53 -0.16
CA ASN A 70 -0.73 2.20 0.65
C ASN A 70 -1.04 2.12 2.16
N ALA A 71 -2.19 2.65 2.61
CA ALA A 71 -2.58 2.58 4.01
C ALA A 71 -2.62 1.12 4.49
N GLY A 72 -2.01 0.86 5.63
CA GLY A 72 -1.96 -0.48 6.18
C GLY A 72 -1.41 -0.51 7.60
N GLN A 73 -1.69 -1.62 8.27
CA GLN A 73 -1.17 -1.94 9.60
C GLN A 73 -0.96 -3.45 9.70
N ALA A 74 -0.11 -3.89 10.62
CA ALA A 74 0.10 -5.30 10.90
C ALA A 74 0.14 -5.53 12.40
N VAL A 75 -0.44 -6.65 12.84
CA VAL A 75 -0.38 -7.14 14.21
C VAL A 75 0.13 -8.57 14.16
N SER A 76 1.13 -8.88 14.99
CA SER A 76 1.68 -10.23 15.14
C SER A 76 1.16 -10.84 16.44
N GLU A 77 0.33 -11.88 16.32
CA GLU A 77 -0.22 -12.62 17.45
C GLU A 77 -0.41 -14.10 17.09
N ARG A 78 -0.30 -14.99 18.09
CA ARG A 78 -0.67 -16.40 17.95
C ARG A 78 -2.16 -16.50 17.63
N PHE A 79 -2.53 -17.42 16.75
CA PHE A 79 -3.93 -17.55 16.30
C PHE A 79 -4.90 -17.83 17.46
N ASP A 80 -4.49 -18.65 18.44
CA ASP A 80 -5.28 -18.97 19.63
C ASP A 80 -5.44 -17.80 20.62
N ARG A 81 -4.71 -16.69 20.41
CA ARG A 81 -4.77 -15.46 21.21
C ARG A 81 -5.22 -14.23 20.42
N LEU A 82 -5.39 -14.39 19.10
CA LEU A 82 -5.85 -13.32 18.25
C LEU A 82 -7.28 -12.93 18.61
N LYS A 83 -7.44 -11.69 19.07
CA LYS A 83 -8.75 -11.15 19.44
C LYS A 83 -9.53 -10.75 18.20
N GLU A 84 -10.87 -10.84 18.28
CA GLU A 84 -11.78 -10.51 17.20
C GLU A 84 -11.65 -9.04 16.78
N GLU A 85 -11.42 -8.14 17.73
CA GLU A 85 -11.21 -6.71 17.44
C GLU A 85 -9.95 -6.49 16.58
N ALA A 86 -8.88 -7.23 16.85
CA ALA A 86 -7.65 -7.17 16.05
C ALA A 86 -7.87 -7.74 14.65
N TRP A 87 -8.63 -8.82 14.52
CA TRP A 87 -9.05 -9.39 13.23
C TRP A 87 -9.82 -8.36 12.41
N HIS A 88 -10.88 -7.79 12.97
CA HIS A 88 -11.69 -6.78 12.28
C HIS A 88 -10.90 -5.52 11.93
N SER A 89 -10.02 -5.06 12.82
CA SER A 89 -9.14 -3.94 12.55
C SER A 89 -8.22 -4.20 11.36
N MET A 90 -7.63 -5.41 11.25
CA MET A 90 -6.79 -5.78 10.12
C MET A 90 -7.57 -5.77 8.80
N LEU A 91 -8.76 -6.36 8.77
CA LEU A 91 -9.62 -6.35 7.58
C LEU A 91 -10.09 -4.94 7.23
N SER A 92 -10.53 -4.17 8.22
CA SER A 92 -11.04 -2.81 8.03
C SER A 92 -10.02 -1.90 7.35
N VAL A 93 -8.79 -1.85 7.86
CA VAL A 93 -7.77 -0.94 7.30
C VAL A 93 -7.16 -1.49 6.01
N ASN A 94 -6.71 -2.76 6.00
CA ASN A 94 -5.92 -3.28 4.90
C ASN A 94 -6.76 -3.70 3.68
N LEU A 95 -8.00 -4.14 3.87
CA LEU A 95 -8.86 -4.65 2.79
C LEU A 95 -10.06 -3.73 2.53
N THR A 96 -10.90 -3.49 3.53
CA THR A 96 -12.10 -2.67 3.37
C THR A 96 -11.74 -1.23 3.00
N GLY A 97 -10.67 -0.68 3.59
CA GLY A 97 -10.16 0.65 3.24
C GLY A 97 -9.69 0.74 1.79
N THR A 98 -9.02 -0.29 1.28
CA THR A 98 -8.66 -0.39 -0.14
C THR A 98 -9.91 -0.36 -1.03
N PHE A 99 -10.94 -1.13 -0.68
CA PHE A 99 -12.21 -1.14 -1.38
C PHE A 99 -12.91 0.24 -1.37
N HIS A 100 -12.99 0.91 -0.22
CA HIS A 100 -13.60 2.25 -0.12
C HIS A 100 -12.89 3.27 -1.02
N CYS A 101 -11.55 3.29 -0.98
CA CYS A 101 -10.77 4.22 -1.80
C CYS A 101 -10.93 3.95 -3.30
N ILE A 102 -10.99 2.67 -3.71
CA ILE A 102 -11.25 2.29 -5.10
C ILE A 102 -12.64 2.76 -5.53
N GLN A 103 -13.67 2.50 -4.74
CA GLN A 103 -15.04 2.97 -5.05
C GLN A 103 -15.11 4.49 -5.18
N ALA A 104 -14.35 5.22 -4.37
CA ALA A 104 -14.34 6.68 -4.43
C ALA A 104 -13.58 7.25 -5.64
N ALA A 105 -12.51 6.59 -6.11
CA ALA A 105 -11.70 7.05 -7.25
C ALA A 105 -12.25 6.59 -8.61
N LEU A 106 -12.81 5.40 -8.68
CA LEU A 106 -13.19 4.73 -9.92
C LEU A 106 -14.13 5.54 -10.83
N PRO A 107 -15.14 6.31 -10.34
CA PRO A 107 -16.01 7.11 -11.19
C PRO A 107 -15.24 8.12 -12.06
N ASP A 108 -14.21 8.77 -11.54
CA ASP A 108 -13.39 9.74 -12.28
C ASP A 108 -12.64 9.04 -13.42
N MET A 109 -12.01 7.91 -13.11
CA MET A 109 -11.26 7.10 -14.08
C MET A 109 -12.16 6.55 -15.19
N LEU A 110 -13.39 6.14 -14.86
CA LEU A 110 -14.39 5.67 -15.83
C LEU A 110 -14.84 6.80 -16.76
N ALA A 111 -15.07 8.00 -16.21
CA ALA A 111 -15.42 9.18 -16.99
C ALA A 111 -14.32 9.59 -17.96
N ASN A 112 -13.06 9.57 -17.50
CA ASN A 112 -11.88 9.93 -18.28
C ASN A 112 -11.41 8.81 -19.23
N LYS A 113 -11.96 7.59 -19.10
CA LYS A 113 -11.53 6.38 -19.82
C LYS A 113 -10.02 6.14 -19.68
N TRP A 114 -9.49 6.48 -18.55
CA TRP A 114 -8.09 6.30 -18.17
C TRP A 114 -7.96 6.24 -16.66
N GLY A 115 -7.14 5.35 -16.16
CA GLY A 115 -6.85 5.27 -14.73
C GLY A 115 -5.75 4.27 -14.40
N ARG A 116 -5.13 4.47 -13.24
CA ARG A 116 -4.14 3.56 -12.65
C ARG A 116 -4.47 3.33 -11.18
N ILE A 117 -4.71 2.09 -10.81
CA ILE A 117 -4.92 1.68 -9.43
C ILE A 117 -3.78 0.75 -9.05
N VAL A 118 -3.00 1.15 -8.05
CA VAL A 118 -1.90 0.34 -7.52
C VAL A 118 -2.16 0.09 -6.04
N ASN A 119 -2.36 -1.18 -5.70
CA ASN A 119 -2.58 -1.62 -4.33
C ASN A 119 -1.26 -2.12 -3.73
N VAL A 120 -0.79 -1.49 -2.65
CA VAL A 120 0.36 -2.01 -1.91
C VAL A 120 -0.12 -3.15 -1.03
N ALA A 121 0.02 -4.37 -1.54
CA ALA A 121 -0.29 -5.60 -0.83
C ALA A 121 0.86 -6.00 0.11
N SER A 122 1.44 -7.18 -0.09
CA SER A 122 2.60 -7.73 0.63
C SER A 122 2.91 -9.12 0.06
N THR A 123 4.11 -9.66 0.27
CA THR A 123 4.37 -11.10 0.12
C THR A 123 3.40 -11.94 0.97
N ALA A 124 2.89 -11.38 2.09
CA ALA A 124 1.82 -11.98 2.89
C ALA A 124 0.44 -12.05 2.19
N GLY A 125 0.30 -11.49 1.00
CA GLY A 125 -0.84 -11.68 0.10
C GLY A 125 -0.61 -12.78 -0.94
N LEU A 126 0.58 -13.36 -0.98
CA LEU A 126 1.00 -14.40 -1.94
C LEU A 126 1.31 -15.73 -1.24
N GLN A 127 1.77 -15.68 -0.01
CA GLN A 127 2.05 -16.84 0.83
C GLN A 127 1.67 -16.59 2.30
N GLY A 128 1.66 -17.66 3.10
CA GLY A 128 1.38 -17.57 4.54
C GLY A 128 2.63 -17.25 5.37
N TYR A 129 2.43 -16.49 6.43
CA TYR A 129 3.44 -16.26 7.47
C TYR A 129 2.87 -16.57 8.85
N ALA A 130 3.68 -17.19 9.69
CA ALA A 130 3.26 -17.50 11.06
C ALA A 130 2.99 -16.21 11.86
N TYR A 131 2.00 -16.27 12.74
CA TYR A 131 1.64 -15.19 13.67
C TYR A 131 1.03 -13.92 13.07
N VAL A 132 0.73 -13.88 11.77
CA VAL A 132 0.11 -12.73 11.11
C VAL A 132 -1.10 -13.13 10.25
N SER A 133 -1.88 -14.10 10.72
CA SER A 133 -3.00 -14.70 9.96
C SER A 133 -4.04 -13.68 9.49
N ALA A 134 -4.44 -12.72 10.35
CA ALA A 134 -5.39 -11.67 9.96
C ALA A 134 -4.82 -10.74 8.88
N TYR A 135 -3.53 -10.41 8.97
CA TYR A 135 -2.84 -9.62 7.96
C TYR A 135 -2.73 -10.37 6.63
N CYS A 136 -2.33 -11.67 6.67
CA CYS A 136 -2.30 -12.53 5.48
C CYS A 136 -3.68 -12.60 4.83
N ALA A 137 -4.74 -12.84 5.59
CA ALA A 137 -6.11 -12.88 5.06
C ALA A 137 -6.49 -11.57 4.35
N ALA A 138 -6.20 -10.41 4.98
CA ALA A 138 -6.47 -9.10 4.39
C ALA A 138 -5.68 -8.88 3.10
N LYS A 139 -4.39 -9.21 3.08
CA LYS A 139 -3.52 -8.98 1.91
C LYS A 139 -3.80 -9.96 0.76
N HIS A 140 -4.18 -11.22 1.03
CA HIS A 140 -4.75 -12.13 0.02
C HIS A 140 -6.06 -11.57 -0.55
N GLY A 141 -6.93 -10.98 0.30
CA GLY A 141 -8.13 -10.30 -0.15
C GLY A 141 -7.85 -9.13 -1.10
N VAL A 142 -6.82 -8.33 -0.84
CA VAL A 142 -6.37 -7.24 -1.74
C VAL A 142 -5.91 -7.79 -3.09
N VAL A 143 -5.17 -8.89 -3.10
CA VAL A 143 -4.75 -9.56 -4.35
C VAL A 143 -5.96 -10.07 -5.13
N GLY A 144 -6.91 -10.71 -4.45
CA GLY A 144 -8.17 -11.17 -5.07
C GLY A 144 -8.98 -10.02 -5.66
N LEU A 145 -9.16 -8.93 -4.90
CA LEU A 145 -9.83 -7.71 -5.34
C LEU A 145 -9.14 -7.09 -6.57
N THR A 146 -7.81 -7.02 -6.56
CA THR A 146 -6.99 -6.52 -7.68
C THR A 146 -7.28 -7.29 -8.96
N ARG A 147 -7.23 -8.61 -8.90
CA ARG A 147 -7.45 -9.50 -10.06
C ARG A 147 -8.86 -9.39 -10.61
N SER A 148 -9.86 -9.39 -9.73
CA SER A 148 -11.27 -9.29 -10.14
C SER A 148 -11.56 -7.95 -10.81
N LEU A 149 -11.21 -6.85 -10.14
CA LEU A 149 -11.47 -5.51 -10.67
C LEU A 149 -10.71 -5.24 -11.98
N ALA A 150 -9.49 -5.75 -12.11
CA ALA A 150 -8.71 -5.62 -13.34
C ALA A 150 -9.47 -6.14 -14.58
N LEU A 151 -10.20 -7.24 -14.44
CA LEU A 151 -11.02 -7.81 -15.52
C LEU A 151 -12.23 -6.93 -15.85
N GLU A 152 -12.88 -6.35 -14.83
CA GLU A 152 -14.07 -5.51 -15.00
C GLU A 152 -13.77 -4.20 -15.75
N VAL A 153 -12.58 -3.61 -15.50
CA VAL A 153 -12.23 -2.28 -16.02
C VAL A 153 -11.25 -2.29 -17.19
N ALA A 154 -10.79 -3.47 -17.62
CA ALA A 154 -9.77 -3.62 -18.69
C ALA A 154 -10.11 -2.85 -19.96
N LYS A 155 -11.39 -2.93 -20.42
CA LYS A 155 -11.87 -2.24 -21.63
C LYS A 155 -12.15 -0.74 -21.43
N LYS A 156 -11.89 -0.21 -20.24
CA LYS A 156 -12.13 1.19 -19.86
C LYS A 156 -10.85 2.03 -19.81
N GLY A 157 -9.72 1.48 -20.24
CA GLY A 157 -8.42 2.16 -20.20
C GLY A 157 -7.82 2.25 -18.79
N ILE A 158 -8.34 1.46 -17.84
CA ILE A 158 -7.92 1.44 -16.45
C ILE A 158 -7.14 0.15 -16.17
N THR A 159 -6.00 0.27 -15.49
CA THR A 159 -5.26 -0.90 -14.98
C THR A 159 -5.31 -0.96 -13.47
N VAL A 160 -5.37 -2.17 -12.93
CA VAL A 160 -5.38 -2.44 -11.49
C VAL A 160 -4.32 -3.48 -11.19
N ASN A 161 -3.32 -3.13 -10.41
CA ASN A 161 -2.22 -4.02 -10.06
C ASN A 161 -1.92 -3.97 -8.56
N ALA A 162 -1.27 -5.00 -8.05
CA ALA A 162 -0.74 -5.06 -6.70
C ALA A 162 0.79 -5.07 -6.73
N VAL A 163 1.41 -4.27 -5.88
CA VAL A 163 2.82 -4.42 -5.53
C VAL A 163 2.87 -5.18 -4.21
N CYS A 164 3.69 -6.21 -4.13
CA CYS A 164 3.78 -7.14 -3.01
C CYS A 164 5.18 -7.08 -2.37
N PRO A 165 5.46 -6.08 -1.50
CA PRO A 165 6.75 -5.97 -0.86
C PRO A 165 7.01 -7.11 0.11
N GLY A 166 8.28 -7.53 0.22
CA GLY A 166 8.80 -8.27 1.36
C GLY A 166 9.02 -7.37 2.57
N TYR A 167 9.81 -7.83 3.54
CA TYR A 167 10.19 -7.00 4.68
C TYR A 167 10.94 -5.75 4.22
N THR A 168 10.28 -4.60 4.35
CA THR A 168 10.75 -3.30 3.86
C THR A 168 11.14 -2.40 5.03
N GLU A 169 12.24 -1.66 4.92
CA GLU A 169 12.77 -0.76 5.95
C GLU A 169 11.82 0.42 6.22
N THR A 170 10.76 0.19 6.99
CA THR A 170 9.69 1.14 7.32
C THR A 170 9.43 1.14 8.83
N ASP A 171 8.64 2.11 9.30
CA ASP A 171 8.23 2.16 10.72
C ASP A 171 7.48 0.87 11.13
N LEU A 172 6.69 0.28 10.23
CA LEU A 172 6.02 -1.00 10.47
C LEU A 172 7.02 -2.14 10.78
N VAL A 173 8.14 -2.18 10.07
CA VAL A 173 9.20 -3.18 10.31
C VAL A 173 10.02 -2.82 11.54
N ARG A 174 10.22 -1.53 11.86
CA ARG A 174 10.85 -1.12 13.12
C ARG A 174 10.05 -1.61 14.32
N ASP A 175 8.73 -1.46 14.32
CA ASP A 175 7.86 -1.99 15.37
C ASP A 175 7.97 -3.53 15.50
N ALA A 176 8.11 -4.24 14.37
CA ALA A 176 8.33 -5.68 14.37
C ALA A 176 9.72 -6.05 14.94
N LEU A 177 10.77 -5.31 14.59
CA LEU A 177 12.12 -5.48 15.15
C LEU A 177 12.12 -5.26 16.66
N ASP A 178 11.52 -4.18 17.15
CA ASP A 178 11.39 -3.89 18.58
C ASP A 178 10.66 -5.01 19.33
N ASN A 179 9.63 -5.57 18.72
CA ASN A 179 8.88 -6.69 19.31
C ASN A 179 9.72 -7.98 19.36
N ILE A 180 10.52 -8.26 18.32
CA ILE A 180 11.46 -9.38 18.30
C ILE A 180 12.50 -9.21 19.40
N MET A 181 13.15 -8.05 19.47
CA MET A 181 14.17 -7.74 20.49
C MET A 181 13.62 -7.92 21.92
N LYS A 182 12.43 -7.38 22.19
CA LYS A 182 11.75 -7.51 23.51
C LYS A 182 11.42 -8.94 23.87
N LYS A 183 11.02 -9.78 22.91
CA LYS A 183 10.61 -11.17 23.17
C LYS A 183 11.78 -12.15 23.20
N THR A 184 12.88 -11.88 22.51
CA THR A 184 13.97 -12.84 22.32
C THR A 184 15.29 -12.42 22.97
N GLY A 185 15.45 -11.14 23.35
CA GLY A 185 16.72 -10.60 23.83
C GLY A 185 17.78 -10.39 22.74
N MET A 186 17.41 -10.56 21.47
CA MET A 186 18.31 -10.31 20.32
C MET A 186 18.71 -8.83 20.23
N THR A 187 19.89 -8.56 19.71
CA THR A 187 20.31 -7.24 19.27
C THR A 187 19.51 -6.79 18.04
N LEU A 188 19.56 -5.50 17.70
CA LEU A 188 18.91 -4.96 16.50
C LEU A 188 19.43 -5.63 15.23
N ASP A 189 20.75 -5.84 15.12
CA ASP A 189 21.37 -6.45 13.96
C ASP A 189 20.97 -7.92 13.80
N GLU A 190 20.89 -8.68 14.89
CA GLU A 190 20.40 -10.06 14.88
C GLU A 190 18.91 -10.15 14.49
N ALA A 191 18.08 -9.26 15.02
CA ALA A 191 16.66 -9.20 14.67
C ALA A 191 16.45 -8.80 13.19
N ARG A 192 17.25 -7.85 12.69
CA ARG A 192 17.26 -7.43 11.28
C ARG A 192 17.71 -8.58 10.37
N ALA A 193 18.81 -9.25 10.68
CA ALA A 193 19.30 -10.41 9.94
C ALA A 193 18.27 -11.54 9.90
N LYS A 194 17.54 -11.75 11.01
CA LYS A 194 16.45 -12.73 11.07
C LYS A 194 15.30 -12.40 10.13
N LEU A 195 14.88 -11.13 10.02
CA LEU A 195 13.85 -10.71 9.06
C LEU A 195 14.36 -10.76 7.61
N ALA A 196 15.63 -10.46 7.38
CA ALA A 196 16.25 -10.52 6.07
C ALA A 196 16.53 -11.95 5.57
N GLN A 197 16.43 -12.97 6.45
CA GLN A 197 16.79 -14.36 6.13
C GLN A 197 15.92 -14.95 5.02
N SER A 198 14.65 -14.54 4.91
CA SER A 198 13.75 -15.00 3.86
C SER A 198 14.06 -14.40 2.49
N ASN A 199 14.72 -13.23 2.46
CA ASN A 199 15.12 -12.57 1.22
C ASN A 199 16.45 -13.16 0.70
N PRO A 200 16.48 -13.79 -0.48
CA PRO A 200 17.72 -14.32 -1.07
C PRO A 200 18.84 -13.29 -1.25
N GLN A 201 18.54 -11.99 -1.33
CA GLN A 201 19.56 -10.93 -1.38
C GLN A 201 20.18 -10.64 0.00
N GLY A 202 19.70 -11.27 1.09
CA GLY A 202 20.25 -11.15 2.44
C GLY A 202 20.05 -9.78 3.09
N ARG A 203 19.06 -8.99 2.64
CA ARG A 203 18.78 -7.64 3.15
C ARG A 203 17.29 -7.34 3.21
N LEU A 204 16.92 -6.31 3.94
CA LEU A 204 15.57 -5.74 3.84
C LEU A 204 15.42 -4.96 2.53
N VAL A 205 14.20 -4.97 2.00
CA VAL A 205 13.82 -4.14 0.85
C VAL A 205 13.87 -2.67 1.25
N GLN A 206 14.27 -1.78 0.35
CA GLN A 206 14.25 -0.35 0.62
C GLN A 206 12.92 0.27 0.17
N PRO A 207 12.38 1.26 0.90
CA PRO A 207 11.13 1.94 0.52
C PRO A 207 11.15 2.53 -0.89
N GLU A 208 12.33 2.93 -1.37
CA GLU A 208 12.56 3.46 -2.72
C GLU A 208 12.30 2.39 -3.78
N GLU A 209 12.72 1.13 -3.55
CA GLU A 209 12.52 0.02 -4.49
C GLU A 209 11.01 -0.28 -4.68
N VAL A 210 10.26 -0.23 -3.59
CA VAL A 210 8.80 -0.34 -3.64
C VAL A 210 8.17 0.84 -4.36
N ALA A 211 8.63 2.06 -4.08
CA ALA A 211 8.12 3.27 -4.70
C ALA A 211 8.39 3.30 -6.21
N ASP A 212 9.54 2.82 -6.66
CA ASP A 212 9.89 2.74 -8.07
C ASP A 212 8.97 1.77 -8.82
N ALA A 213 8.67 0.61 -8.24
CA ALA A 213 7.72 -0.35 -8.82
C ALA A 213 6.29 0.24 -8.91
N VAL A 214 5.82 0.92 -7.86
CA VAL A 214 4.52 1.60 -7.85
C VAL A 214 4.48 2.69 -8.91
N ALA A 215 5.49 3.55 -8.98
CA ALA A 215 5.56 4.66 -9.92
C ALA A 215 5.64 4.18 -11.37
N TRP A 216 6.34 3.08 -11.66
CA TRP A 216 6.36 2.45 -12.98
C TRP A 216 4.96 1.97 -13.41
N LEU A 217 4.20 1.33 -12.51
CA LEU A 217 2.83 0.87 -12.80
C LEU A 217 1.85 2.03 -13.07
N CYS A 218 2.15 3.24 -12.61
CA CYS A 218 1.34 4.42 -12.86
C CYS A 218 1.59 5.04 -14.26
N GLN A 219 2.66 4.64 -14.96
CA GLN A 219 3.03 5.21 -16.26
C GLN A 219 2.20 4.61 -17.42
N SER A 220 2.15 5.36 -18.53
CA SER A 220 1.53 4.88 -19.77
C SER A 220 2.24 3.64 -20.34
N GLY A 221 3.56 3.52 -20.16
CA GLY A 221 4.34 2.36 -20.59
C GLY A 221 3.96 1.03 -19.91
N ALA A 222 3.27 1.08 -18.77
CA ALA A 222 2.76 -0.09 -18.06
C ALA A 222 1.30 -0.46 -18.45
N SER A 223 0.75 0.11 -19.53
CA SER A 223 -0.66 -0.06 -19.92
C SER A 223 -1.09 -1.51 -20.21
N ALA A 224 -0.15 -2.38 -20.58
CA ALA A 224 -0.40 -3.81 -20.79
C ALA A 224 -0.27 -4.66 -19.51
N VAL A 225 0.18 -4.06 -18.40
CA VAL A 225 0.30 -4.73 -17.10
C VAL A 225 -1.00 -4.51 -16.33
N ASN A 226 -1.82 -5.55 -16.22
CA ASN A 226 -3.12 -5.48 -15.59
C ASN A 226 -3.44 -6.77 -14.82
N GLY A 227 -3.99 -6.65 -13.61
CA GLY A 227 -4.33 -7.76 -12.73
C GLY A 227 -3.11 -8.48 -12.11
N GLN A 228 -1.93 -7.89 -12.20
CA GLN A 228 -0.69 -8.53 -11.73
C GLN A 228 -0.44 -8.26 -10.25
N SER A 229 0.22 -9.24 -9.61
CA SER A 229 0.79 -9.13 -8.27
C SER A 229 2.30 -9.19 -8.42
N ILE A 230 2.97 -8.06 -8.23
CA ILE A 230 4.39 -7.89 -8.51
C ILE A 230 5.17 -7.93 -7.20
N PRO A 231 5.91 -9.01 -6.90
CA PRO A 231 6.78 -9.08 -5.74
C PRO A 231 7.93 -8.06 -5.86
N VAL A 232 8.23 -7.39 -4.75
CA VAL A 232 9.42 -6.55 -4.55
C VAL A 232 10.05 -7.03 -3.25
N ASP A 233 10.78 -8.15 -3.30
CA ASP A 233 11.13 -8.93 -2.13
C ASP A 233 12.51 -9.61 -2.22
N GLY A 234 13.28 -9.29 -3.27
CA GLY A 234 14.59 -9.89 -3.52
C GLY A 234 14.56 -11.36 -3.91
N GLY A 235 13.39 -11.89 -4.33
CA GLY A 235 13.22 -13.27 -4.74
C GLY A 235 12.70 -14.19 -3.63
N GLU A 236 12.17 -13.64 -2.53
CA GLU A 236 11.56 -14.43 -1.45
C GLU A 236 10.35 -15.23 -1.95
N VAL A 237 9.51 -14.63 -2.79
CA VAL A 237 8.33 -15.27 -3.37
C VAL A 237 8.43 -15.26 -4.90
N MET A 238 8.53 -16.44 -5.48
CA MET A 238 8.50 -16.61 -6.93
C MET A 238 7.09 -17.01 -7.34
N VAL A 239 6.35 -16.06 -7.93
CA VAL A 239 5.02 -16.32 -8.49
C VAL A 239 5.18 -16.67 -9.96
N GLY A 240 4.86 -17.90 -10.31
CA GLY A 240 4.88 -18.44 -11.68
C GLY A 240 3.56 -19.08 -12.03
#